data_d13be9f50cf8ec0c086f4a2a087e8668
#
_entry.id   d13be9f50cf8ec0c086f4a2a087e8668
#
_cell.length_a   1.000
_cell.length_b   1.000
_cell.length_c   1.000
_cell.angle_alpha   90.00
_cell.angle_beta   90.00
_cell.angle_gamma   90.00
#
_symmetry.space_group_name_H-M   'P 1'
#
loop_
_entity.id
_entity.type
_entity.pdbx_description
1 polymer ?
#
loop_
_entity_poly.entity_id
_entity_poly.type
_entity_poly.pdbx_seq_one_letter_code
_entity_poly.pdbx_strand_id
1 'polypeptide(L)'
;MASNRKVMVLPGDGIGNEVMAANMKLIDWLAKYRSLAFEISEGLVGGAAYDVHGVPLTEETLADSMASDAVLFGAVGTPKYDGVPFELRPEAGLLRLRKEMDLFANLRPAMVFPALVEASTLKPEVVSGLDIMILRELCGGSYFAEPRGIDDLGDGIKRGYDTNAYTTPEIQRIGRVGMDLARKRNGRLTSVEKANVMHSGVLWREVMTALHAAEGDGVELSHMYADNCAMQLVRNPKQFDVIVTDNLFGDLLSDCAAMLTGSLGMLPSASLGIPDPETGLPKAMYEPVHGSAPDIAGQGLANPLAQFLSFAMMLRYSFDQADEADLVETAVNNALQSKRTGDIMAPGCEQTGTDGMTKAVLDEMDRLAR
;
A
#
# COMPACT_ATOMS: atom_id res chain seq x y z
N MET A 1 18.10 -9.47 22.48
CA MET A 1 18.16 -8.05 22.89
C MET A 1 16.93 -7.41 22.32
N ALA A 2 16.12 -6.72 23.11
CA ALA A 2 14.98 -5.95 22.57
C ALA A 2 15.55 -4.97 21.54
N SER A 3 15.03 -5.01 20.33
CA SER A 3 15.49 -4.10 19.29
C SER A 3 14.95 -2.70 19.65
N ASN A 4 15.82 -1.70 19.76
CA ASN A 4 15.45 -0.29 19.87
C ASN A 4 14.84 0.25 18.56
N ARG A 5 13.97 -0.52 17.90
CA ARG A 5 13.38 -0.15 16.63
C ARG A 5 12.24 0.83 16.86
N LYS A 6 12.32 1.98 16.22
CA LYS A 6 11.37 3.08 16.37
C LYS A 6 10.30 3.00 15.30
N VAL A 7 9.04 2.99 15.74
CA VAL A 7 7.89 3.00 14.85
C VAL A 7 7.04 4.23 15.13
N MET A 8 6.85 5.06 14.11
CA MET A 8 5.89 6.16 14.13
C MET A 8 4.52 5.65 13.75
N VAL A 9 3.53 5.84 14.60
CA VAL A 9 2.14 5.43 14.38
C VAL A 9 1.29 6.65 14.04
N LEU A 10 0.65 6.64 12.88
CA LEU A 10 -0.20 7.71 12.37
C LEU A 10 -1.59 7.15 12.02
N PRO A 11 -2.54 7.11 12.96
CA PRO A 11 -3.86 6.52 12.70
C PRO A 11 -4.66 7.25 11.61
N GLY A 12 -4.55 8.59 11.57
CA GLY A 12 -5.22 9.44 10.59
C GLY A 12 -6.71 9.64 10.86
N ASP A 13 -7.55 9.41 9.85
CA ASP A 13 -8.98 9.75 9.84
C ASP A 13 -9.87 8.50 9.77
N GLY A 14 -11.13 8.68 10.13
CA GLY A 14 -12.19 7.70 9.93
C GLY A 14 -11.87 6.33 10.54
N ILE A 15 -11.99 5.27 9.73
CA ILE A 15 -11.69 3.89 10.17
C ILE A 15 -10.20 3.67 10.48
N GLY A 16 -9.31 4.56 10.05
CA GLY A 16 -7.87 4.47 10.36
C GLY A 16 -7.60 4.33 11.86
N ASN A 17 -8.36 5.04 12.68
CA ASN A 17 -8.29 4.94 14.15
C ASN A 17 -8.65 3.54 14.66
N GLU A 18 -9.71 2.93 14.10
CA GLU A 18 -10.20 1.61 14.53
C GLU A 18 -9.24 0.49 14.12
N VAL A 19 -8.80 0.51 12.85
CA VAL A 19 -7.90 -0.54 12.34
C VAL A 19 -6.51 -0.43 12.95
N MET A 20 -6.05 0.79 13.26
CA MET A 20 -4.79 1.01 13.97
C MET A 20 -4.87 0.51 15.43
N ALA A 21 -5.94 0.86 16.15
CA ALA A 21 -6.15 0.36 17.51
C ALA A 21 -6.22 -1.19 17.56
N ALA A 22 -6.80 -1.79 16.52
CA ALA A 22 -6.78 -3.25 16.34
C ALA A 22 -5.36 -3.79 16.13
N ASN A 23 -4.56 -3.12 15.30
CA ASN A 23 -3.19 -3.51 15.02
C ASN A 23 -2.26 -3.37 16.23
N MET A 24 -2.47 -2.38 17.08
CA MET A 24 -1.71 -2.23 18.32
C MET A 24 -1.84 -3.45 19.22
N LYS A 25 -3.00 -4.15 19.20
CA LYS A 25 -3.19 -5.40 19.97
C LYS A 25 -2.29 -6.55 19.45
N LEU A 26 -1.97 -6.58 18.15
CA LEU A 26 -1.01 -7.55 17.59
C LEU A 26 0.43 -7.21 18.02
N ILE A 27 0.77 -5.92 18.02
CA ILE A 27 2.07 -5.43 18.50
C ILE A 27 2.28 -5.81 19.97
N ASP A 28 1.27 -5.58 20.81
CA ASP A 28 1.30 -5.95 22.23
C ASP A 28 1.43 -7.48 22.41
N TRP A 29 0.76 -8.25 21.57
CA TRP A 29 0.86 -9.71 21.58
C TRP A 29 2.29 -10.18 21.26
N LEU A 30 2.92 -9.61 20.19
CA LEU A 30 4.30 -9.95 19.82
C LEU A 30 5.29 -9.55 20.92
N ALA A 31 5.13 -8.38 21.54
CA ALA A 31 5.94 -7.96 22.66
C ALA A 31 5.87 -8.93 23.83
N LYS A 32 4.66 -9.41 24.15
CA LYS A 32 4.38 -10.30 25.27
C LYS A 32 4.86 -11.75 25.05
N TYR A 33 4.64 -12.29 23.86
CA TYR A 33 4.80 -13.74 23.62
C TYR A 33 6.02 -14.09 22.74
N ARG A 34 6.53 -13.11 21.99
CA ARG A 34 7.68 -13.29 21.06
C ARG A 34 8.90 -12.44 21.43
N SER A 35 8.81 -11.67 22.53
CA SER A 35 9.87 -10.75 22.95
C SER A 35 10.27 -9.74 21.88
N LEU A 36 9.34 -9.41 20.97
CA LEU A 36 9.52 -8.43 19.91
C LEU A 36 8.76 -7.15 20.28
N ALA A 37 9.49 -6.16 20.80
CA ALA A 37 8.94 -4.87 21.19
C ALA A 37 9.51 -3.76 20.33
N PHE A 38 8.73 -2.69 20.17
CA PHE A 38 9.08 -1.49 19.44
C PHE A 38 9.00 -0.26 20.34
N GLU A 39 9.82 0.74 20.07
CA GLU A 39 9.66 2.08 20.63
C GLU A 39 8.63 2.82 19.76
N ILE A 40 7.43 3.02 20.30
CA ILE A 40 6.30 3.58 19.55
C ILE A 40 6.14 5.05 19.88
N SER A 41 6.08 5.89 18.84
CA SER A 41 5.66 7.28 18.88
C SER A 41 4.34 7.43 18.13
N GLU A 42 3.43 8.26 18.60
CA GLU A 42 2.16 8.53 17.92
C GLU A 42 2.10 9.99 17.49
N GLY A 43 1.47 10.24 16.33
CA GLY A 43 1.27 11.59 15.81
C GLY A 43 -0.06 11.73 15.08
N LEU A 44 -0.41 12.99 14.81
CA LEU A 44 -1.61 13.34 14.06
C LEU A 44 -1.26 13.58 12.58
N VAL A 45 -2.14 13.12 11.70
CA VAL A 45 -2.07 13.35 10.25
C VAL A 45 -3.48 13.47 9.66
N GLY A 46 -3.59 14.11 8.51
CA GLY A 46 -4.86 14.25 7.80
C GLY A 46 -5.81 15.24 8.45
N GLY A 47 -7.09 14.93 8.43
CA GLY A 47 -8.14 15.77 9.05
C GLY A 47 -7.99 15.87 10.55
N ALA A 48 -7.52 14.81 11.22
CA ALA A 48 -7.24 14.83 12.65
C ALA A 48 -6.15 15.87 13.02
N ALA A 49 -5.09 15.98 12.22
CA ALA A 49 -4.08 17.01 12.40
C ALA A 49 -4.63 18.41 12.08
N TYR A 50 -5.43 18.50 11.01
CA TYR A 50 -6.03 19.78 10.63
C TYR A 50 -6.96 20.34 11.70
N ASP A 51 -7.75 19.51 12.38
CA ASP A 51 -8.63 19.91 13.48
C ASP A 51 -7.88 20.55 14.65
N VAL A 52 -6.68 20.08 14.93
CA VAL A 52 -5.86 20.54 16.08
C VAL A 52 -4.90 21.66 15.68
N HIS A 53 -4.29 21.56 14.50
CA HIS A 53 -3.14 22.39 14.11
C HIS A 53 -3.40 23.31 12.92
N GLY A 54 -4.53 23.15 12.20
CA GLY A 54 -4.85 23.89 10.96
C GLY A 54 -4.02 23.48 9.75
N VAL A 55 -3.25 22.38 9.86
CA VAL A 55 -2.45 21.79 8.77
C VAL A 55 -2.59 20.27 8.82
N PRO A 56 -2.56 19.56 7.67
CA PRO A 56 -2.75 18.12 7.63
C PRO A 56 -1.52 17.30 8.09
N LEU A 57 -0.37 17.95 8.27
CA LEU A 57 0.87 17.39 8.81
C LEU A 57 1.72 18.50 9.39
N THR A 58 2.11 18.38 10.67
CA THR A 58 3.02 19.33 11.31
C THR A 58 4.48 19.01 10.99
N GLU A 59 5.37 20.02 11.15
CA GLU A 59 6.83 19.81 11.01
C GLU A 59 7.36 18.82 12.05
N GLU A 60 6.80 18.82 13.26
CA GLU A 60 7.18 17.90 14.33
C GLU A 60 6.84 16.45 13.95
N THR A 61 5.59 16.18 13.53
CA THR A 61 5.18 14.84 13.10
C THR A 61 6.00 14.34 11.90
N LEU A 62 6.33 15.24 10.96
CA LEU A 62 7.20 14.90 9.83
C LEU A 62 8.61 14.53 10.30
N ALA A 63 9.21 15.35 11.18
CA ALA A 63 10.55 15.12 11.71
C ALA A 63 10.62 13.79 12.48
N ASP A 64 9.63 13.48 13.31
CA ASP A 64 9.55 12.23 14.05
C ASP A 64 9.37 11.02 13.12
N SER A 65 8.55 11.18 12.06
CA SER A 65 8.41 10.14 11.01
C SER A 65 9.74 9.87 10.31
N MET A 66 10.49 10.91 9.97
CA MET A 66 11.81 10.79 9.35
C MET A 66 12.87 10.20 10.31
N ALA A 67 12.73 10.41 11.60
CA ALA A 67 13.64 9.85 12.62
C ALA A 67 13.32 8.40 12.99
N SER A 68 12.17 7.89 12.58
CA SER A 68 11.72 6.53 12.85
C SER A 68 12.29 5.53 11.83
N ASP A 69 12.38 4.26 12.21
CA ASP A 69 12.80 3.18 11.32
C ASP A 69 11.71 2.80 10.33
N ALA A 70 10.44 2.91 10.77
CA ALA A 70 9.27 2.71 9.93
C ALA A 70 8.08 3.55 10.41
N VAL A 71 7.20 3.89 9.49
CA VAL A 71 5.91 4.52 9.77
C VAL A 71 4.79 3.50 9.55
N LEU A 72 3.92 3.36 10.54
CA LEU A 72 2.69 2.58 10.43
C LEU A 72 1.53 3.57 10.33
N PHE A 73 0.86 3.56 9.19
CA PHE A 73 -0.13 4.55 8.80
C PHE A 73 -1.52 3.90 8.69
N GLY A 74 -2.56 4.58 9.15
CA GLY A 74 -3.94 4.08 9.02
C GLY A 74 -4.58 4.52 7.72
N ALA A 75 -5.37 5.61 7.77
CA ALA A 75 -6.01 6.15 6.57
C ALA A 75 -6.22 7.66 6.72
N VAL A 76 -6.33 8.39 5.61
CA VAL A 76 -6.69 9.82 5.60
C VAL A 76 -7.81 10.10 4.62
N GLY A 77 -8.46 11.24 4.85
CA GLY A 77 -9.53 11.73 4.00
C GLY A 77 -10.84 11.91 4.79
N THR A 78 -11.46 13.06 4.60
CA THR A 78 -12.79 13.33 5.15
C THR A 78 -13.48 14.41 4.31
N PRO A 79 -14.76 14.22 3.92
CA PRO A 79 -15.52 15.22 3.18
C PRO A 79 -15.63 16.57 3.87
N LYS A 80 -15.39 16.61 5.19
CA LYS A 80 -15.38 17.84 6.01
C LYS A 80 -14.42 18.91 5.44
N TYR A 81 -13.35 18.50 4.74
CA TYR A 81 -12.31 19.41 4.24
C TYR A 81 -12.24 19.49 2.71
N ASP A 82 -13.28 19.06 1.97
CA ASP A 82 -13.31 19.20 0.49
C ASP A 82 -13.24 20.66 0.02
N GLY A 83 -13.72 21.58 0.86
CA GLY A 83 -13.76 23.02 0.55
C GLY A 83 -12.48 23.81 0.90
N VAL A 84 -11.46 23.20 1.53
CA VAL A 84 -10.21 23.88 1.85
C VAL A 84 -9.24 23.88 0.65
N PRO A 85 -8.24 24.80 0.60
CA PRO A 85 -7.18 24.75 -0.40
C PRO A 85 -6.52 23.38 -0.47
N PHE A 86 -6.09 22.99 -1.66
CA PHE A 86 -5.56 21.65 -1.94
C PHE A 86 -4.42 21.26 -0.98
N GLU A 87 -3.55 22.20 -0.65
CA GLU A 87 -2.38 22.01 0.22
C GLU A 87 -2.76 21.74 1.69
N LEU A 88 -4.01 22.03 2.07
CA LEU A 88 -4.55 21.86 3.42
C LEU A 88 -5.49 20.67 3.54
N ARG A 89 -5.78 19.98 2.44
CA ARG A 89 -6.61 18.76 2.49
C ARG A 89 -5.91 17.64 3.22
N PRO A 90 -6.65 16.71 3.84
CA PRO A 90 -6.08 15.58 4.57
C PRO A 90 -5.03 14.79 3.76
N GLU A 91 -5.29 14.55 2.48
CA GLU A 91 -4.43 13.79 1.58
C GLU A 91 -3.08 14.50 1.34
N ALA A 92 -3.02 15.83 1.43
CA ALA A 92 -1.77 16.57 1.28
C ALA A 92 -0.73 16.20 2.35
N GLY A 93 -1.16 15.83 3.56
CA GLY A 93 -0.29 15.33 4.62
C GLY A 93 0.39 14.03 4.23
N LEU A 94 -0.36 13.07 3.68
CA LEU A 94 0.15 11.80 3.20
C LEU A 94 1.12 11.99 2.01
N LEU A 95 0.73 12.81 1.03
CA LEU A 95 1.58 13.09 -0.14
C LEU A 95 2.90 13.74 0.29
N ARG A 96 2.86 14.65 1.28
CA ARG A 96 4.05 15.28 1.83
C ARG A 96 4.96 14.25 2.53
N LEU A 97 4.43 13.35 3.35
CA LEU A 97 5.20 12.27 3.97
C LEU A 97 5.92 11.41 2.92
N ARG A 98 5.21 10.96 1.90
CA ARG A 98 5.78 10.15 0.81
C ARG A 98 6.92 10.86 0.10
N LYS A 99 6.75 12.15 -0.19
CA LYS A 99 7.74 12.98 -0.88
C LYS A 99 8.98 13.25 -0.02
N GLU A 100 8.78 13.74 1.21
CA GLU A 100 9.90 14.13 2.09
C GLU A 100 10.73 12.91 2.56
N MET A 101 10.10 11.76 2.71
CA MET A 101 10.77 10.50 3.02
C MET A 101 11.33 9.79 1.78
N ASP A 102 11.14 10.35 0.57
CA ASP A 102 11.49 9.74 -0.75
C ASP A 102 11.03 8.29 -0.89
N LEU A 103 9.76 8.03 -0.55
CA LEU A 103 9.15 6.70 -0.60
C LEU A 103 8.70 6.37 -2.03
N PHE A 104 9.64 6.12 -2.92
CA PHE A 104 9.39 6.01 -4.37
C PHE A 104 8.81 4.66 -4.81
N ALA A 105 9.05 3.58 -4.05
CA ALA A 105 8.66 2.22 -4.42
C ALA A 105 7.46 1.76 -3.59
N ASN A 106 6.26 1.81 -4.15
CA ASN A 106 5.07 1.36 -3.47
C ASN A 106 4.71 -0.07 -3.92
N LEU A 107 4.80 -1.01 -2.99
CA LEU A 107 4.50 -2.42 -3.14
C LEU A 107 3.05 -2.67 -2.76
N ARG A 108 2.25 -3.16 -3.71
CA ARG A 108 0.83 -3.51 -3.55
C ARG A 108 0.59 -4.96 -3.95
N PRO A 109 0.70 -5.92 -3.03
CA PRO A 109 0.41 -7.32 -3.33
C PRO A 109 -1.11 -7.52 -3.53
N ALA A 110 -1.49 -8.16 -4.62
CA ALA A 110 -2.85 -8.63 -4.88
C ALA A 110 -2.86 -10.15 -4.81
N MET A 111 -3.08 -10.68 -3.62
CA MET A 111 -3.09 -12.10 -3.32
C MET A 111 -4.50 -12.54 -2.90
N VAL A 112 -4.98 -13.63 -3.50
CA VAL A 112 -6.29 -14.20 -3.14
C VAL A 112 -6.11 -15.31 -2.13
N PHE A 113 -6.55 -15.07 -0.89
CA PHE A 113 -6.59 -16.09 0.13
C PHE A 113 -7.51 -17.24 -0.28
N PRO A 114 -7.13 -18.50 -0.09
CA PRO A 114 -7.96 -19.66 -0.44
C PRO A 114 -9.38 -19.56 0.10
N ALA A 115 -9.53 -19.05 1.31
CA ALA A 115 -10.81 -18.85 1.95
C ALA A 115 -11.68 -17.74 1.31
N LEU A 116 -11.11 -16.83 0.52
CA LEU A 116 -11.80 -15.70 -0.10
C LEU A 116 -12.10 -15.88 -1.60
N VAL A 117 -11.77 -17.03 -2.17
CA VAL A 117 -12.01 -17.29 -3.61
C VAL A 117 -13.48 -17.02 -3.98
N GLU A 118 -14.42 -17.46 -3.13
CA GLU A 118 -15.87 -17.25 -3.34
C GLU A 118 -16.36 -15.82 -3.05
N ALA A 119 -15.52 -14.98 -2.41
CA ALA A 119 -15.83 -13.56 -2.19
C ALA A 119 -15.52 -12.69 -3.41
N SER A 120 -14.72 -13.20 -4.35
CA SER A 120 -14.45 -12.51 -5.62
C SER A 120 -15.68 -12.49 -6.52
N THR A 121 -15.86 -11.40 -7.25
CA THR A 121 -16.90 -11.30 -8.30
C THR A 121 -16.53 -12.06 -9.58
N LEU A 122 -15.28 -12.51 -9.70
CA LEU A 122 -14.81 -13.32 -10.82
C LEU A 122 -14.96 -14.82 -10.51
N LYS A 123 -14.91 -15.61 -11.56
CA LYS A 123 -15.00 -17.06 -11.44
C LYS A 123 -13.81 -17.63 -10.66
N PRO A 124 -14.03 -18.65 -9.79
CA PRO A 124 -12.98 -19.27 -8.99
C PRO A 124 -11.73 -19.69 -9.77
N GLU A 125 -11.89 -20.24 -10.97
CA GLU A 125 -10.76 -20.64 -11.81
C GLU A 125 -9.87 -19.48 -12.26
N VAL A 126 -10.38 -18.24 -12.28
CA VAL A 126 -9.61 -17.04 -12.63
C VAL A 126 -8.76 -16.58 -11.45
N VAL A 127 -9.34 -16.59 -10.24
CA VAL A 127 -8.72 -15.96 -9.06
C VAL A 127 -8.05 -16.92 -8.09
N SER A 128 -8.38 -18.21 -8.10
CA SER A 128 -7.79 -19.20 -7.19
C SER A 128 -6.27 -19.28 -7.35
N GLY A 129 -5.53 -19.09 -6.26
CA GLY A 129 -4.06 -19.11 -6.26
C GLY A 129 -3.42 -17.89 -6.93
N LEU A 130 -4.16 -16.79 -7.05
CA LEU A 130 -3.63 -15.54 -7.58
C LEU A 130 -2.66 -14.91 -6.56
N ASP A 131 -1.49 -14.50 -7.07
CA ASP A 131 -0.46 -13.78 -6.33
C ASP A 131 0.31 -12.87 -7.29
N ILE A 132 -0.06 -11.60 -7.32
CA ILE A 132 0.55 -10.55 -8.15
C ILE A 132 1.15 -9.49 -7.24
N MET A 133 2.38 -9.06 -7.54
CA MET A 133 2.97 -7.88 -6.92
C MET A 133 2.88 -6.70 -7.91
N ILE A 134 2.14 -5.65 -7.55
CA ILE A 134 2.11 -4.39 -8.29
C ILE A 134 3.08 -3.42 -7.63
N LEU A 135 4.08 -2.99 -8.38
CA LEU A 135 5.08 -2.01 -7.98
C LEU A 135 4.77 -0.68 -8.68
N ARG A 136 4.30 0.28 -7.89
CA ARG A 136 3.94 1.63 -8.32
C ARG A 136 5.08 2.59 -8.00
N GLU A 137 5.57 3.34 -8.98
CA GLU A 137 6.39 4.52 -8.71
C GLU A 137 5.53 5.57 -8.01
N LEU A 138 5.97 6.14 -6.89
CA LEU A 138 5.09 6.88 -5.99
C LEU A 138 5.44 8.36 -5.83
N CYS A 139 6.62 8.81 -6.29
CA CYS A 139 7.12 10.18 -6.05
C CYS A 139 7.14 11.07 -7.30
N GLY A 140 6.80 10.52 -8.47
CA GLY A 140 6.80 11.24 -9.75
C GLY A 140 5.42 11.32 -10.40
N GLY A 141 5.43 11.66 -11.69
CA GLY A 141 4.27 11.66 -12.55
C GLY A 141 3.25 12.75 -12.25
N SER A 142 2.01 12.51 -12.67
CA SER A 142 0.94 13.51 -12.63
C SER A 142 0.53 13.97 -11.23
N TYR A 143 0.94 13.27 -10.17
CA TYR A 143 0.62 13.66 -8.81
C TYR A 143 1.59 14.71 -8.25
N PHE A 144 2.81 14.82 -8.83
CA PHE A 144 3.87 15.67 -8.29
C PHE A 144 4.56 16.60 -9.30
N ALA A 145 4.48 16.26 -10.60
CA ALA A 145 5.20 17.05 -11.60
C ALA A 145 4.55 18.41 -11.86
N GLU A 146 5.40 19.39 -12.15
CA GLU A 146 5.00 20.75 -12.50
C GLU A 146 5.21 21.02 -14.02
N PRO A 147 4.47 21.98 -14.62
CA PRO A 147 3.42 22.80 -14.03
C PRO A 147 2.08 22.06 -13.90
N ARG A 148 1.30 22.43 -12.87
CA ARG A 148 -0.05 21.90 -12.64
C ARG A 148 -0.95 23.01 -12.08
N GLY A 149 -2.26 22.92 -12.30
CA GLY A 149 -3.16 23.93 -11.75
C GLY A 149 -4.45 24.13 -12.53
N ILE A 150 -5.13 25.21 -12.16
CA ILE A 150 -6.35 25.67 -12.82
C ILE A 150 -6.17 27.13 -13.18
N ASP A 151 -6.10 27.44 -14.49
CA ASP A 151 -6.05 28.78 -15.02
C ASP A 151 -7.48 29.32 -15.24
N ASP A 152 -7.71 30.58 -14.91
CA ASP A 152 -8.91 31.31 -15.33
C ASP A 152 -8.60 31.98 -16.68
N LEU A 153 -9.34 31.59 -17.72
CA LEU A 153 -9.18 32.11 -19.07
C LEU A 153 -10.15 33.28 -19.39
N GLY A 154 -10.94 33.71 -18.39
CA GLY A 154 -11.98 34.73 -18.55
C GLY A 154 -13.33 34.16 -19.01
N ASP A 155 -14.37 34.98 -18.94
CA ASP A 155 -15.74 34.63 -19.35
C ASP A 155 -16.31 33.33 -18.71
N GLY A 156 -15.83 32.99 -17.50
CA GLY A 156 -16.20 31.76 -16.79
C GLY A 156 -15.56 30.49 -17.32
N ILE A 157 -14.62 30.59 -18.27
CA ILE A 157 -13.88 29.46 -18.84
C ILE A 157 -12.64 29.22 -18.00
N LYS A 158 -12.42 27.99 -17.58
CA LYS A 158 -11.23 27.55 -16.82
C LYS A 158 -10.51 26.41 -17.55
N ARG A 159 -9.19 26.33 -17.36
CA ARG A 159 -8.36 25.24 -17.86
C ARG A 159 -7.68 24.55 -16.69
N GLY A 160 -8.01 23.26 -16.44
CA GLY A 160 -7.27 22.41 -15.51
C GLY A 160 -6.21 21.61 -16.25
N TYR A 161 -5.03 21.46 -15.65
CA TYR A 161 -3.92 20.69 -16.22
C TYR A 161 -3.01 20.11 -15.15
N ASP A 162 -2.49 18.90 -15.44
CA ASP A 162 -1.45 18.23 -14.67
C ASP A 162 -0.36 17.73 -15.62
N THR A 163 0.89 17.83 -15.20
CA THR A 163 2.05 17.35 -15.97
C THR A 163 2.36 15.90 -15.55
N ASN A 164 2.50 15.00 -16.52
CA ASN A 164 3.02 13.66 -16.26
C ASN A 164 4.46 13.55 -16.75
N ALA A 165 5.43 13.66 -15.84
CA ALA A 165 6.85 13.67 -16.17
C ALA A 165 7.64 12.70 -15.29
N TYR A 166 8.62 12.03 -15.92
CA TYR A 166 9.59 11.14 -15.28
C TYR A 166 10.96 11.36 -15.87
N THR A 167 11.98 11.26 -15.04
CA THR A 167 13.38 11.27 -15.45
C THR A 167 13.93 9.86 -15.57
N THR A 168 15.03 9.70 -16.32
CA THR A 168 15.72 8.41 -16.44
C THR A 168 16.10 7.79 -15.08
N PRO A 169 16.69 8.54 -14.11
CA PRO A 169 17.02 7.97 -12.80
C PRO A 169 15.79 7.46 -12.01
N GLU A 170 14.66 8.15 -12.09
CA GLU A 170 13.42 7.72 -11.40
C GLU A 170 12.92 6.39 -11.95
N ILE A 171 12.90 6.24 -13.28
CA ILE A 171 12.50 4.99 -13.93
C ILE A 171 13.51 3.87 -13.64
N GLN A 172 14.81 4.17 -13.62
CA GLN A 172 15.84 3.18 -13.32
C GLN A 172 15.74 2.66 -11.89
N ARG A 173 15.53 3.55 -10.90
CA ARG A 173 15.45 3.13 -9.50
C ARG A 173 14.28 2.19 -9.25
N ILE A 174 13.10 2.50 -9.81
CA ILE A 174 11.92 1.62 -9.64
C ILE A 174 12.06 0.34 -10.46
N GLY A 175 12.70 0.42 -11.64
CA GLY A 175 12.99 -0.75 -12.48
C GLY A 175 13.89 -1.78 -11.78
N ARG A 176 14.94 -1.32 -11.06
CA ARG A 176 15.79 -2.21 -10.24
C ARG A 176 15.03 -2.91 -9.15
N VAL A 177 14.17 -2.19 -8.42
CA VAL A 177 13.29 -2.80 -7.41
C VAL A 177 12.38 -3.85 -8.04
N GLY A 178 11.80 -3.56 -9.23
CA GLY A 178 10.97 -4.51 -9.95
C GLY A 178 11.71 -5.79 -10.37
N MET A 179 12.94 -5.67 -10.86
CA MET A 179 13.77 -6.83 -11.21
C MET A 179 14.17 -7.63 -9.97
N ASP A 180 14.51 -6.98 -8.86
CA ASP A 180 14.86 -7.67 -7.61
C ASP A 180 13.67 -8.43 -7.02
N LEU A 181 12.48 -7.84 -7.09
CA LEU A 181 11.25 -8.52 -6.70
C LEU A 181 10.98 -9.73 -7.62
N ALA A 182 11.10 -9.56 -8.94
CA ALA A 182 10.88 -10.65 -9.88
C ALA A 182 11.85 -11.83 -9.64
N ARG A 183 13.14 -11.57 -9.38
CA ARG A 183 14.13 -12.62 -9.04
C ARG A 183 13.77 -13.41 -7.77
N LYS A 184 13.16 -12.75 -6.79
CA LYS A 184 12.70 -13.38 -5.53
C LYS A 184 11.37 -14.12 -5.69
N ARG A 185 10.70 -13.97 -6.84
CA ARG A 185 9.41 -14.59 -7.18
C ARG A 185 9.58 -15.55 -8.37
N ASN A 186 8.77 -15.40 -9.43
CA ASN A 186 8.77 -16.33 -10.56
C ASN A 186 9.59 -15.83 -11.77
N GLY A 187 10.39 -14.78 -11.59
CA GLY A 187 11.31 -14.26 -12.62
C GLY A 187 10.63 -13.46 -13.74
N ARG A 188 9.35 -13.06 -13.61
CA ARG A 188 8.62 -12.35 -14.67
C ARG A 188 8.28 -10.92 -14.24
N LEU A 189 8.71 -9.94 -15.06
CA LEU A 189 8.43 -8.51 -14.86
C LEU A 189 7.66 -7.97 -16.06
N THR A 190 6.46 -7.44 -15.80
CA THR A 190 5.67 -6.73 -16.81
C THR A 190 5.79 -5.23 -16.56
N SER A 191 6.45 -4.52 -17.45
CA SER A 191 6.55 -3.06 -17.45
C SER A 191 5.33 -2.46 -18.14
N VAL A 192 4.54 -1.70 -17.39
CA VAL A 192 3.27 -1.14 -17.86
C VAL A 192 3.40 0.36 -18.06
N GLU A 193 3.00 0.84 -19.24
CA GLU A 193 3.10 2.25 -19.66
C GLU A 193 2.08 2.57 -20.76
N LYS A 194 2.13 3.78 -21.33
CA LYS A 194 1.25 4.21 -22.42
C LYS A 194 2.06 4.83 -23.58
N ALA A 195 3.11 4.15 -24.05
CA ALA A 195 4.05 4.62 -25.07
C ALA A 195 3.42 4.95 -26.44
N ASN A 196 2.25 4.38 -26.73
CA ASN A 196 1.57 4.66 -28.00
C ASN A 196 0.97 6.08 -28.10
N VAL A 197 0.84 6.81 -26.95
CA VAL A 197 0.24 8.16 -26.93
C VAL A 197 0.94 9.13 -25.96
N MET A 198 1.83 8.67 -25.09
CA MET A 198 2.47 9.49 -24.06
C MET A 198 4.00 9.46 -24.22
N HIS A 199 4.65 10.63 -24.30
CA HIS A 199 6.11 10.71 -24.34
C HIS A 199 6.78 10.18 -23.06
N SER A 200 6.19 10.40 -21.89
CA SER A 200 6.65 9.79 -20.64
C SER A 200 6.63 8.27 -20.71
N GLY A 201 5.61 7.68 -21.34
CA GLY A 201 5.54 6.24 -21.59
C GLY A 201 6.58 5.73 -22.59
N VAL A 202 6.92 6.52 -23.62
CA VAL A 202 8.01 6.20 -24.55
C VAL A 202 9.34 6.12 -23.79
N LEU A 203 9.66 7.16 -23.01
CA LEU A 203 10.88 7.18 -22.19
C LEU A 203 10.90 6.01 -21.19
N TRP A 204 9.77 5.74 -20.53
CA TRP A 204 9.65 4.63 -19.60
C TRP A 204 10.04 3.28 -20.22
N ARG A 205 9.48 2.98 -21.40
CA ARG A 205 9.78 1.76 -22.15
C ARG A 205 11.25 1.68 -22.57
N GLU A 206 11.80 2.77 -23.10
CA GLU A 206 13.21 2.85 -23.50
C GLU A 206 14.16 2.58 -22.34
N VAL A 207 13.94 3.27 -21.20
CA VAL A 207 14.77 3.13 -20.00
C VAL A 207 14.66 1.72 -19.40
N MET A 208 13.45 1.17 -19.28
CA MET A 208 13.24 -0.19 -18.77
C MET A 208 13.90 -1.25 -19.67
N THR A 209 13.81 -1.07 -20.98
CA THR A 209 14.46 -1.98 -21.94
C THR A 209 15.98 -1.93 -21.82
N ALA A 210 16.57 -0.72 -21.76
CA ALA A 210 18.01 -0.53 -21.62
C ALA A 210 18.53 -1.06 -20.27
N LEU A 211 17.80 -0.79 -19.19
CA LEU A 211 18.13 -1.25 -17.86
C LEU A 211 18.12 -2.80 -17.80
N HIS A 212 17.08 -3.42 -18.34
CA HIS A 212 16.98 -4.88 -18.40
C HIS A 212 18.11 -5.50 -19.23
N ALA A 213 18.48 -4.89 -20.36
CA ALA A 213 19.61 -5.37 -21.16
C ALA A 213 20.95 -5.33 -20.40
N ALA A 214 21.11 -4.39 -19.47
CA ALA A 214 22.33 -4.23 -18.69
C ALA A 214 22.34 -5.04 -17.37
N GLU A 215 21.20 -5.17 -16.71
CA GLU A 215 21.10 -5.66 -15.33
C GLU A 215 20.01 -6.75 -15.15
N GLY A 216 19.35 -7.20 -16.22
CA GLY A 216 18.12 -8.02 -16.16
C GLY A 216 18.34 -9.55 -16.06
N ASP A 217 19.55 -10.03 -15.76
CA ASP A 217 19.83 -11.46 -15.65
C ASP A 217 18.85 -12.16 -14.68
N GLY A 218 18.27 -13.27 -15.15
CA GLY A 218 17.29 -14.05 -14.39
C GLY A 218 15.87 -13.48 -14.39
N VAL A 219 15.58 -12.42 -15.16
CA VAL A 219 14.26 -11.81 -15.26
C VAL A 219 13.78 -11.80 -16.70
N GLU A 220 12.56 -12.28 -16.94
CA GLU A 220 11.86 -12.11 -18.20
C GLU A 220 11.11 -10.78 -18.20
N LEU A 221 11.51 -9.82 -19.05
CA LEU A 221 10.83 -8.52 -19.19
C LEU A 221 9.82 -8.55 -20.32
N SER A 222 8.60 -8.14 -20.06
CA SER A 222 7.58 -7.84 -21.06
C SER A 222 7.07 -6.40 -20.91
N HIS A 223 6.57 -5.81 -21.99
CA HIS A 223 5.93 -4.49 -21.98
C HIS A 223 4.45 -4.61 -22.31
N MET A 224 3.62 -3.85 -21.61
CA MET A 224 2.17 -3.85 -21.85
C MET A 224 1.61 -2.43 -21.72
N TYR A 225 0.69 -2.05 -22.61
CA TYR A 225 -0.05 -0.78 -22.43
C TYR A 225 -1.00 -0.88 -21.25
N ALA A 226 -1.16 0.22 -20.52
CA ALA A 226 -1.92 0.26 -19.29
C ALA A 226 -3.39 -0.17 -19.47
N ASP A 227 -4.04 0.23 -20.55
CA ASP A 227 -5.41 -0.21 -20.88
C ASP A 227 -5.49 -1.71 -21.16
N ASN A 228 -4.50 -2.29 -21.86
CA ASN A 228 -4.44 -3.74 -22.04
C ASN A 228 -4.17 -4.44 -20.71
N CYS A 229 -3.29 -3.92 -19.87
CA CYS A 229 -3.03 -4.47 -18.53
C CYS A 229 -4.32 -4.53 -17.69
N ALA A 230 -5.12 -3.45 -17.68
CA ALA A 230 -6.41 -3.43 -16.98
C ALA A 230 -7.36 -4.53 -17.50
N MET A 231 -7.45 -4.72 -18.81
CA MET A 231 -8.24 -5.82 -19.40
C MET A 231 -7.71 -7.20 -18.99
N GLN A 232 -6.39 -7.38 -19.00
CA GLN A 232 -5.75 -8.66 -18.70
C GLN A 232 -5.82 -9.01 -17.20
N LEU A 233 -5.82 -8.04 -16.30
CA LEU A 233 -6.07 -8.27 -14.88
C LEU A 233 -7.42 -8.93 -14.65
N VAL A 234 -8.46 -8.55 -15.39
CA VAL A 234 -9.80 -9.17 -15.30
C VAL A 234 -9.87 -10.50 -16.07
N ARG A 235 -9.21 -10.58 -17.23
CA ARG A 235 -9.36 -11.72 -18.15
C ARG A 235 -8.44 -12.90 -17.82
N ASN A 236 -7.17 -12.61 -17.52
CA ASN A 236 -6.13 -13.63 -17.30
C ASN A 236 -5.08 -13.09 -16.31
N PRO A 237 -5.44 -12.83 -15.03
CA PRO A 237 -4.53 -12.22 -14.06
C PRO A 237 -3.31 -13.11 -13.75
N LYS A 238 -3.43 -14.43 -13.86
CA LYS A 238 -2.36 -15.40 -13.55
C LYS A 238 -1.14 -15.33 -14.48
N GLN A 239 -1.22 -14.59 -15.60
CA GLN A 239 -0.05 -14.31 -16.42
C GLN A 239 0.97 -13.40 -15.75
N PHE A 240 0.52 -12.57 -14.80
CA PHE A 240 1.37 -11.63 -14.11
C PHE A 240 2.07 -12.25 -12.90
N ASP A 241 3.27 -11.79 -12.62
CA ASP A 241 4.04 -12.06 -11.40
C ASP A 241 4.37 -10.74 -10.71
N VAL A 242 5.23 -9.90 -11.34
CA VAL A 242 5.49 -8.54 -10.92
C VAL A 242 5.08 -7.58 -12.04
N ILE A 243 4.29 -6.56 -11.70
CA ILE A 243 3.96 -5.43 -12.57
C ILE A 243 4.71 -4.21 -12.05
N VAL A 244 5.47 -3.50 -12.91
CA VAL A 244 6.06 -2.21 -12.59
C VAL A 244 5.45 -1.14 -13.47
N THR A 245 5.06 0.00 -12.88
CA THR A 245 4.36 1.06 -13.59
C THR A 245 4.50 2.42 -12.92
N ASP A 246 4.09 3.47 -13.62
CA ASP A 246 4.08 4.84 -13.12
C ASP A 246 3.05 5.07 -12.00
N ASN A 247 3.02 6.27 -11.45
CA ASN A 247 2.19 6.63 -10.30
C ASN A 247 0.70 6.47 -10.61
N LEU A 248 0.20 7.10 -11.68
CA LEU A 248 -1.21 7.14 -12.00
C LEU A 248 -1.74 5.75 -12.40
N PHE A 249 -1.05 5.08 -13.32
CA PHE A 249 -1.47 3.73 -13.74
C PHE A 249 -1.31 2.72 -12.62
N GLY A 250 -0.30 2.87 -11.76
CA GLY A 250 -0.10 2.02 -10.60
C GLY A 250 -1.26 2.10 -9.61
N ASP A 251 -1.81 3.29 -9.39
CA ASP A 251 -2.99 3.48 -8.57
C ASP A 251 -4.20 2.77 -9.17
N LEU A 252 -4.54 3.09 -10.40
CA LEU A 252 -5.71 2.54 -11.08
C LEU A 252 -5.66 1.01 -11.23
N LEU A 253 -4.49 0.48 -11.61
CA LEU A 253 -4.31 -0.97 -11.83
C LEU A 253 -4.33 -1.76 -10.52
N SER A 254 -3.78 -1.21 -9.44
CA SER A 254 -3.84 -1.88 -8.14
C SER A 254 -5.26 -1.89 -7.57
N ASP A 255 -6.05 -0.83 -7.80
CA ASP A 255 -7.46 -0.80 -7.41
C ASP A 255 -8.30 -1.80 -8.23
N CYS A 256 -8.01 -1.95 -9.54
CA CYS A 256 -8.59 -3.03 -10.34
C CYS A 256 -8.20 -4.41 -9.80
N ALA A 257 -6.93 -4.60 -9.44
CA ALA A 257 -6.45 -5.87 -8.88
C ALA A 257 -7.04 -6.16 -7.48
N ALA A 258 -7.34 -5.11 -6.72
CA ALA A 258 -8.05 -5.22 -5.46
C ALA A 258 -9.37 -5.98 -5.56
N MET A 259 -10.13 -5.71 -6.61
CA MET A 259 -11.41 -6.37 -6.83
C MET A 259 -11.29 -7.86 -7.14
N LEU A 260 -10.11 -8.34 -7.55
CA LEU A 260 -9.82 -9.77 -7.70
C LEU A 260 -9.79 -10.49 -6.35
N THR A 261 -9.35 -9.79 -5.30
CA THR A 261 -9.24 -10.34 -3.94
C THR A 261 -10.54 -10.31 -3.15
N GLY A 262 -11.56 -9.62 -3.64
CA GLY A 262 -12.89 -9.52 -3.07
C GLY A 262 -13.14 -8.27 -2.22
N SER A 263 -12.13 -7.62 -1.66
CA SER A 263 -12.28 -6.38 -0.87
C SER A 263 -10.98 -5.59 -0.76
N LEU A 264 -11.06 -4.26 -0.80
CA LEU A 264 -9.98 -3.35 -0.44
C LEU A 264 -9.48 -3.56 1.00
N GLY A 265 -10.35 -4.01 1.90
CA GLY A 265 -10.02 -4.35 3.29
C GLY A 265 -9.05 -5.52 3.47
N MET A 266 -8.66 -6.17 2.36
CA MET A 266 -7.68 -7.26 2.34
C MET A 266 -6.32 -6.85 1.77
N LEU A 267 -6.15 -5.62 1.32
CA LEU A 267 -4.96 -5.19 0.59
C LEU A 267 -4.02 -4.36 1.44
N PRO A 268 -2.86 -4.92 1.79
CA PRO A 268 -1.77 -4.17 2.40
C PRO A 268 -0.99 -3.37 1.36
N SER A 269 -0.21 -2.41 1.84
CA SER A 269 0.85 -1.81 1.03
C SER A 269 2.08 -1.44 1.85
N ALA A 270 3.22 -1.34 1.15
CA ALA A 270 4.48 -0.84 1.66
C ALA A 270 5.03 0.22 0.70
N SER A 271 5.37 1.39 1.22
CA SER A 271 6.06 2.44 0.46
C SER A 271 7.50 2.52 0.96
N LEU A 272 8.45 2.23 0.09
CA LEU A 272 9.86 2.07 0.44
C LEU A 272 10.69 3.18 -0.22
N GLY A 273 11.64 3.72 0.53
CA GLY A 273 12.67 4.63 0.06
C GLY A 273 13.93 3.90 -0.44
N ILE A 274 15.00 4.66 -0.65
CA ILE A 274 16.32 4.10 -0.94
C ILE A 274 16.86 3.42 0.32
N PRO A 275 17.42 2.20 0.22
CA PRO A 275 18.08 1.56 1.33
C PRO A 275 19.23 2.41 1.88
N ASP A 276 19.29 2.58 3.20
CA ASP A 276 20.37 3.23 3.88
C ASP A 276 21.67 2.44 3.67
N PRO A 277 22.79 3.10 3.27
CA PRO A 277 24.03 2.40 2.93
C PRO A 277 24.68 1.64 4.10
N GLU A 278 24.42 2.06 5.35
CA GLU A 278 25.02 1.45 6.54
C GLU A 278 24.20 0.25 7.04
N THR A 279 22.86 0.37 7.03
CA THR A 279 21.97 -0.67 7.56
C THR A 279 21.42 -1.59 6.48
N GLY A 280 21.41 -1.16 5.22
CA GLY A 280 20.77 -1.85 4.11
C GLY A 280 19.22 -1.78 4.14
N LEU A 281 18.63 -1.12 5.14
CA LEU A 281 17.18 -1.01 5.31
C LEU A 281 16.65 0.31 4.73
N PRO A 282 15.54 0.30 3.98
CA PRO A 282 14.93 1.52 3.48
C PRO A 282 14.13 2.24 4.56
N LYS A 283 14.02 3.55 4.49
CA LYS A 283 12.90 4.27 5.12
C LYS A 283 11.62 3.73 4.51
N ALA A 284 10.59 3.53 5.35
CA ALA A 284 9.39 2.87 4.89
C ALA A 284 8.14 3.37 5.61
N MET A 285 7.02 3.30 4.89
CA MET A 285 5.68 3.51 5.43
C MET A 285 4.77 2.36 5.00
N TYR A 286 3.99 1.85 5.93
CA TYR A 286 3.11 0.70 5.75
C TYR A 286 1.68 1.13 6.04
N GLU A 287 0.79 0.94 5.07
CA GLU A 287 -0.59 1.40 5.13
C GLU A 287 -1.54 0.46 4.38
N PRO A 288 -2.79 0.31 4.80
CA PRO A 288 -3.83 -0.31 3.97
C PRO A 288 -4.03 0.48 2.67
N VAL A 289 -4.47 -0.20 1.61
CA VAL A 289 -4.81 0.48 0.34
C VAL A 289 -6.15 1.22 0.45
N HIS A 290 -7.05 0.77 1.34
CA HIS A 290 -8.36 1.42 1.54
C HIS A 290 -8.23 2.83 2.13
N GLY A 291 -9.21 3.70 1.86
CA GLY A 291 -9.33 5.03 2.46
C GLY A 291 -9.94 5.01 3.87
N SER A 292 -10.34 6.17 4.33
CA SER A 292 -10.85 6.41 5.69
C SER A 292 -12.30 5.95 5.94
N ALA A 293 -13.07 5.64 4.90
CA ALA A 293 -14.46 5.17 4.97
C ALA A 293 -15.29 5.89 6.07
N PRO A 294 -15.49 7.21 5.95
CA PRO A 294 -16.09 8.02 7.02
C PRO A 294 -17.54 7.63 7.35
N ASP A 295 -18.23 6.96 6.43
CA ASP A 295 -19.59 6.45 6.56
C ASP A 295 -19.73 5.33 7.58
N ILE A 296 -18.70 4.54 7.81
CA ILE A 296 -18.69 3.44 8.79
C ILE A 296 -17.75 3.69 9.98
N ALA A 297 -17.08 4.84 10.04
CA ALA A 297 -16.17 5.18 11.11
C ALA A 297 -16.87 5.21 12.49
N GLY A 298 -16.22 4.66 13.53
CA GLY A 298 -16.75 4.57 14.88
C GLY A 298 -17.82 3.50 15.09
N GLN A 299 -18.13 2.68 14.07
CA GLN A 299 -19.18 1.66 14.17
C GLN A 299 -18.63 0.26 14.46
N GLY A 300 -17.30 0.08 14.48
CA GLY A 300 -16.66 -1.23 14.69
C GLY A 300 -16.94 -2.23 13.57
N LEU A 301 -17.21 -1.75 12.37
CA LEU A 301 -17.52 -2.56 11.18
C LEU A 301 -16.32 -2.77 10.26
N ALA A 302 -15.30 -1.92 10.37
CA ALA A 302 -14.13 -1.92 9.49
C ALA A 302 -13.38 -3.26 9.55
N ASN A 303 -12.96 -3.74 8.37
CA ASN A 303 -12.08 -4.89 8.25
C ASN A 303 -10.63 -4.50 8.61
N PRO A 304 -10.02 -5.05 9.69
CA PRO A 304 -8.69 -4.66 10.11
C PRO A 304 -7.57 -5.41 9.38
N LEU A 305 -7.89 -6.38 8.51
CA LEU A 305 -6.92 -7.33 7.98
C LEU A 305 -5.89 -6.69 7.05
N ALA A 306 -6.27 -5.69 6.26
CA ALA A 306 -5.30 -4.95 5.45
C ALA A 306 -4.24 -4.25 6.32
N GLN A 307 -4.62 -3.71 7.48
CA GLN A 307 -3.68 -3.12 8.44
C GLN A 307 -2.75 -4.17 9.04
N PHE A 308 -3.27 -5.35 9.42
CA PHE A 308 -2.45 -6.45 9.94
C PHE A 308 -1.45 -6.98 8.90
N LEU A 309 -1.89 -7.10 7.65
CA LEU A 309 -1.03 -7.52 6.55
C LEU A 309 0.02 -6.44 6.20
N SER A 310 -0.34 -5.14 6.30
CA SER A 310 0.63 -4.04 6.17
C SER A 310 1.68 -4.09 7.30
N PHE A 311 1.26 -4.39 8.51
CA PHE A 311 2.16 -4.63 9.62
C PHE A 311 3.06 -5.86 9.39
N ALA A 312 2.52 -6.96 8.84
CA ALA A 312 3.35 -8.12 8.45
C ALA A 312 4.41 -7.74 7.40
N MET A 313 4.05 -6.88 6.42
CA MET A 313 5.04 -6.32 5.49
C MET A 313 6.11 -5.50 6.22
N MET A 314 5.75 -4.71 7.24
CA MET A 314 6.72 -3.96 8.07
C MET A 314 7.70 -4.91 8.79
N LEU A 315 7.19 -5.98 9.37
CA LEU A 315 8.02 -7.01 10.01
C LEU A 315 9.01 -7.62 9.03
N ARG A 316 8.58 -7.91 7.81
CA ARG A 316 9.39 -8.55 6.77
C ARG A 316 10.42 -7.61 6.15
N TYR A 317 10.00 -6.41 5.72
CA TYR A 317 10.84 -5.53 4.89
C TYR A 317 11.68 -4.54 5.69
N SER A 318 11.21 -4.04 6.84
CA SER A 318 11.96 -3.10 7.67
C SER A 318 12.69 -3.76 8.83
N PHE A 319 12.22 -4.90 9.32
CA PHE A 319 12.71 -5.45 10.58
C PHE A 319 13.33 -6.84 10.48
N ASP A 320 13.36 -7.43 9.28
CA ASP A 320 13.92 -8.78 9.04
C ASP A 320 13.33 -9.84 9.98
N GLN A 321 12.01 -9.74 10.23
CA GLN A 321 11.25 -10.65 11.08
C GLN A 321 10.29 -11.48 10.22
N ALA A 322 10.85 -12.27 9.31
CA ALA A 322 10.07 -13.06 8.36
C ALA A 322 9.14 -14.08 9.05
N ASP A 323 9.64 -14.74 10.11
CA ASP A 323 8.86 -15.75 10.86
C ASP A 323 7.64 -15.13 11.54
N GLU A 324 7.77 -13.91 12.06
CA GLU A 324 6.67 -13.19 12.71
C GLU A 324 5.66 -12.65 11.67
N ALA A 325 6.15 -12.25 10.51
CA ALA A 325 5.29 -11.88 9.38
C ALA A 325 4.47 -13.09 8.90
N ASP A 326 5.11 -14.26 8.72
CA ASP A 326 4.45 -15.51 8.34
C ASP A 326 3.42 -15.95 9.39
N LEU A 327 3.71 -15.75 10.67
CA LEU A 327 2.78 -16.03 11.77
C LEU A 327 1.51 -15.18 11.63
N VAL A 328 1.63 -13.87 11.41
CA VAL A 328 0.48 -12.97 11.24
C VAL A 328 -0.32 -13.34 9.99
N GLU A 329 0.35 -13.53 8.85
CA GLU A 329 -0.30 -13.91 7.58
C GLU A 329 -1.05 -15.25 7.69
N THR A 330 -0.44 -16.24 8.35
CA THR A 330 -1.06 -17.56 8.61
C THR A 330 -2.27 -17.43 9.54
N ALA A 331 -2.15 -16.64 10.60
CA ALA A 331 -3.25 -16.41 11.53
C ALA A 331 -4.45 -15.73 10.85
N VAL A 332 -4.18 -14.73 9.99
CA VAL A 332 -5.20 -14.10 9.14
C VAL A 332 -5.89 -15.14 8.25
N ASN A 333 -5.11 -15.94 7.51
CA ASN A 333 -5.67 -16.99 6.64
C ASN A 333 -6.55 -18.00 7.41
N ASN A 334 -6.15 -18.38 8.61
CA ASN A 334 -6.91 -19.32 9.45
C ASN A 334 -8.19 -18.69 10.00
N ALA A 335 -8.12 -17.45 10.51
CA ALA A 335 -9.31 -16.72 10.99
C ALA A 335 -10.38 -16.58 9.89
N LEU A 336 -9.94 -16.36 8.66
CA LEU A 336 -10.79 -16.27 7.48
C LEU A 336 -11.55 -17.58 7.14
N GLN A 337 -11.23 -18.72 7.68
CA GLN A 337 -11.98 -19.96 7.44
C GLN A 337 -13.38 -19.95 8.06
N SER A 338 -13.58 -19.18 9.13
CA SER A 338 -14.84 -19.20 9.89
C SER A 338 -15.42 -17.80 10.16
N LYS A 339 -14.62 -16.76 10.23
CA LYS A 339 -15.03 -15.39 10.55
C LYS A 339 -14.91 -14.48 9.34
N ARG A 340 -15.87 -13.57 9.17
CA ARG A 340 -15.89 -12.59 8.08
C ARG A 340 -16.37 -11.22 8.57
N THR A 341 -15.73 -10.16 8.12
CA THR A 341 -16.31 -8.83 8.15
C THR A 341 -17.34 -8.65 7.04
N GLY A 342 -18.17 -7.61 7.11
CA GLY A 342 -19.28 -7.43 6.19
C GLY A 342 -18.88 -7.34 4.71
N ASP A 343 -17.70 -6.77 4.43
CA ASP A 343 -17.13 -6.57 3.09
C ASP A 343 -16.68 -7.86 2.38
N ILE A 344 -16.40 -8.92 3.15
CA ILE A 344 -15.93 -10.22 2.65
C ILE A 344 -16.84 -11.38 3.07
N MET A 345 -18.11 -11.08 3.38
CA MET A 345 -19.04 -12.07 3.88
C MET A 345 -19.34 -13.17 2.86
N ALA A 346 -19.40 -14.42 3.33
CA ALA A 346 -19.73 -15.59 2.51
C ALA A 346 -20.65 -16.55 3.27
N PRO A 347 -21.45 -17.39 2.56
CA PRO A 347 -22.31 -18.39 3.19
C PRO A 347 -21.50 -19.35 4.08
N GLY A 348 -22.04 -19.68 5.25
CA GLY A 348 -21.42 -20.60 6.20
C GLY A 348 -20.37 -19.98 7.13
N CYS A 349 -20.05 -18.68 6.95
CA CYS A 349 -19.16 -17.93 7.84
C CYS A 349 -19.96 -17.12 8.87
N GLU A 350 -19.35 -16.90 10.03
CA GLU A 350 -19.90 -16.02 11.06
C GLU A 350 -19.49 -14.58 10.78
N GLN A 351 -20.48 -13.68 10.68
CA GLN A 351 -20.22 -12.26 10.53
C GLN A 351 -19.69 -11.65 11.82
N THR A 352 -18.65 -10.83 11.71
CA THR A 352 -18.05 -10.12 12.84
C THR A 352 -17.66 -8.69 12.43
N GLY A 353 -17.39 -7.84 13.42
CA GLY A 353 -16.82 -6.51 13.22
C GLY A 353 -15.31 -6.49 13.49
N THR A 354 -14.75 -5.28 13.60
CA THR A 354 -13.31 -5.02 13.79
C THR A 354 -12.73 -5.76 14.98
N ASP A 355 -13.35 -5.64 16.16
CA ASP A 355 -12.86 -6.30 17.38
C ASP A 355 -12.98 -7.82 17.33
N GLY A 356 -14.08 -8.35 16.79
CA GLY A 356 -14.27 -9.79 16.69
C GLY A 356 -13.30 -10.44 15.69
N MET A 357 -12.98 -9.78 14.59
CA MET A 357 -11.95 -10.23 13.65
C MET A 357 -10.55 -10.15 14.28
N THR A 358 -10.25 -9.06 15.00
CA THR A 358 -8.99 -8.92 15.75
C THR A 358 -8.81 -10.06 16.74
N LYS A 359 -9.87 -10.36 17.50
CA LYS A 359 -9.83 -11.49 18.45
C LYS A 359 -9.59 -12.83 17.74
N ALA A 360 -10.25 -13.06 16.61
CA ALA A 360 -10.07 -14.31 15.85
C ALA A 360 -8.63 -14.49 15.37
N VAL A 361 -7.98 -13.42 14.89
CA VAL A 361 -6.56 -13.46 14.48
C VAL A 361 -5.65 -13.71 15.68
N LEU A 362 -5.87 -13.05 16.81
CA LEU A 362 -5.07 -13.25 18.03
C LEU A 362 -5.24 -14.69 18.60
N ASP A 363 -6.45 -15.25 18.57
CA ASP A 363 -6.71 -16.64 18.98
C ASP A 363 -5.92 -17.64 18.08
N GLU A 364 -5.81 -17.35 16.78
CA GLU A 364 -5.00 -18.14 15.85
C GLU A 364 -3.50 -17.97 16.08
N MET A 365 -3.02 -16.75 16.37
CA MET A 365 -1.63 -16.52 16.77
C MET A 365 -1.29 -17.32 18.05
N ASP A 366 -2.17 -17.33 19.04
CA ASP A 366 -2.00 -18.14 20.26
C ASP A 366 -1.92 -19.65 19.96
N ARG A 367 -2.69 -20.13 18.99
CA ARG A 367 -2.69 -21.53 18.57
C ARG A 367 -1.41 -21.90 17.82
N LEU A 368 -0.91 -21.02 16.96
CA LEU A 368 0.29 -21.24 16.13
C LEU A 368 1.59 -21.08 16.93
N ALA A 369 1.59 -20.30 18.02
CA ALA A 369 2.76 -20.08 18.87
C ALA A 369 3.01 -21.22 19.90
N ARG A 370 2.09 -22.17 20.05
CA ARG A 370 2.23 -23.36 20.89
C ARG A 370 2.94 -24.49 20.19
#